data_cfef7563043cb02b138d5f13b1257d2e
#
_entry.id   cfef7563043cb02b138d5f13b1257d2e
#
_cell.length_a   1.000
_cell.length_b   1.000
_cell.length_c   1.000
_cell.angle_alpha   90.00
_cell.angle_beta   90.00
_cell.angle_gamma   90.00
#
_symmetry.space_group_name_H-M   'P 1'
#
loop_
_entity.id
_entity.type
_entity.pdbx_description
1 polymer ?
#
loop_
_entity_poly.entity_id
_entity_poly.type
_entity_poly.pdbx_seq_one_letter_code
_entity_poly.pdbx_strand_id
1 'polypeptide(L)'
;MKVDFDEFTGIYNSLLRQKTKFFVADDTYFARYKVLLTKQMLDREPARILEYGCGIGRNITFLQQYFKTSEICGSDISPKSLDVARTENPGIYFWEEGDVASERSEFDLIFVAGVFHHIPPGERPGTAKNIYSRLKKGGSVVVFEHNPVNPITRRLVSSCIYDEDAVLLAPREVRHHLEQAGLCVVKHSYTLFFPPSLWMLRWLEGRLGWLPLGGQYWVRAIKA
;
A
#
# COMPACT_ATOMS: atom_id res chain seq x y z
N MET A 1 16.62 6.46 -14.19
CA MET A 1 16.13 7.85 -13.94
C MET A 1 15.01 7.69 -12.94
N LYS A 2 14.95 8.46 -11.88
CA LYS A 2 13.88 8.34 -10.87
C LYS A 2 12.59 8.91 -11.46
N VAL A 3 11.49 8.20 -11.39
CA VAL A 3 10.19 8.69 -11.87
C VAL A 3 9.81 9.95 -11.09
N ASP A 4 9.47 11.02 -11.81
CA ASP A 4 8.93 12.23 -11.22
C ASP A 4 7.41 12.07 -11.06
N PHE A 5 6.98 11.67 -9.88
CA PHE A 5 5.55 11.48 -9.56
C PHE A 5 4.73 12.75 -9.75
N ASP A 6 5.36 13.92 -9.62
CA ASP A 6 4.70 15.21 -9.82
C ASP A 6 4.26 15.44 -11.28
N GLU A 7 5.02 14.92 -12.25
CA GLU A 7 4.71 15.09 -13.67
C GLU A 7 3.43 14.33 -14.08
N PHE A 8 3.18 13.20 -13.44
CA PHE A 8 2.09 12.30 -13.82
C PHE A 8 0.81 12.43 -13.00
N THR A 9 0.81 13.24 -11.93
CA THR A 9 -0.31 13.35 -10.99
C THR A 9 -1.65 13.63 -11.70
N GLY A 10 -1.67 14.55 -12.68
CA GLY A 10 -2.88 14.95 -13.40
C GLY A 10 -3.50 13.88 -14.31
N ILE A 11 -2.70 12.91 -14.76
CA ILE A 11 -3.13 11.84 -15.68
C ILE A 11 -3.18 10.46 -15.02
N TYR A 12 -2.84 10.38 -13.73
CA TYR A 12 -2.75 9.11 -12.99
C TYR A 12 -4.02 8.26 -13.08
N ASN A 13 -5.17 8.87 -12.80
CA ASN A 13 -6.45 8.16 -12.87
C ASN A 13 -6.77 7.67 -14.30
N SER A 14 -6.44 8.45 -15.32
CA SER A 14 -6.67 8.07 -16.72
C SER A 14 -5.76 6.91 -17.17
N LEU A 15 -4.49 6.93 -16.75
CA LEU A 15 -3.53 5.87 -17.05
C LEU A 15 -3.89 4.56 -16.35
N LEU A 16 -4.28 4.61 -15.08
CA LEU A 16 -4.78 3.43 -14.37
C LEU A 16 -6.03 2.85 -15.02
N ARG A 17 -7.03 3.70 -15.35
CA ARG A 17 -8.25 3.27 -16.06
C ARG A 17 -7.94 2.59 -17.38
N GLN A 18 -7.01 3.12 -18.15
CA GLN A 18 -6.66 2.59 -19.48
C GLN A 18 -6.04 1.18 -19.38
N LYS A 19 -5.21 0.94 -18.37
CA LYS A 19 -4.48 -0.33 -18.19
C LYS A 19 -5.26 -1.39 -17.43
N THR A 20 -6.10 -0.98 -16.48
CA THR A 20 -6.93 -1.91 -15.71
C THR A 20 -8.26 -2.24 -16.40
N LYS A 21 -8.67 -1.50 -17.44
CA LYS A 21 -9.93 -1.72 -18.19
C LYS A 21 -10.15 -3.17 -18.60
N PHE A 22 -9.11 -3.88 -18.97
CA PHE A 22 -9.21 -5.29 -19.37
C PHE A 22 -9.48 -6.24 -18.20
N PHE A 23 -9.05 -5.84 -16.98
CA PHE A 23 -9.21 -6.69 -15.80
C PHE A 23 -10.33 -6.20 -14.87
N VAL A 24 -10.59 -4.89 -14.83
CA VAL A 24 -11.50 -4.27 -13.85
C VAL A 24 -12.23 -3.10 -14.48
N ALA A 25 -13.56 -3.14 -14.47
CA ALA A 25 -14.40 -2.02 -14.90
C ALA A 25 -14.37 -0.86 -13.90
N ASP A 26 -14.09 -1.16 -12.63
CA ASP A 26 -14.02 -0.21 -11.50
C ASP A 26 -12.56 0.02 -11.09
N ASP A 27 -12.04 1.22 -11.32
CA ASP A 27 -10.68 1.63 -10.98
C ASP A 27 -10.42 1.71 -9.46
N THR A 28 -11.47 1.69 -8.65
CA THR A 28 -11.41 1.70 -7.18
C THR A 28 -11.30 0.30 -6.56
N TYR A 29 -11.53 -0.75 -7.35
CA TYR A 29 -11.57 -2.13 -6.88
C TYR A 29 -10.35 -2.53 -6.05
N PHE A 30 -9.14 -2.25 -6.55
CA PHE A 30 -7.91 -2.66 -5.87
C PHE A 30 -7.68 -1.92 -4.54
N ALA A 31 -8.05 -0.64 -4.48
CA ALA A 31 -7.97 0.16 -3.26
C ALA A 31 -8.93 -0.41 -2.20
N ARG A 32 -10.20 -0.55 -2.58
CA ARG A 32 -11.23 -1.14 -1.71
C ARG A 32 -10.87 -2.54 -1.22
N TYR A 33 -10.36 -3.38 -2.11
CA TYR A 33 -9.97 -4.76 -1.79
C TYR A 33 -8.89 -4.81 -0.71
N LYS A 34 -7.81 -4.03 -0.85
CA LYS A 34 -6.70 -3.97 0.12
C LYS A 34 -7.18 -3.49 1.49
N VAL A 35 -8.00 -2.45 1.52
CA VAL A 35 -8.54 -1.90 2.78
C VAL A 35 -9.46 -2.90 3.48
N LEU A 36 -10.37 -3.57 2.74
CA LEU A 36 -11.22 -4.63 3.31
C LEU A 36 -10.41 -5.80 3.85
N LEU A 37 -9.39 -6.23 3.11
CA LEU A 37 -8.51 -7.30 3.55
C LEU A 37 -7.74 -6.90 4.82
N THR A 38 -7.26 -5.66 4.90
CA THR A 38 -6.62 -5.12 6.10
C THR A 38 -7.58 -5.15 7.29
N LYS A 39 -8.83 -4.71 7.11
CA LYS A 39 -9.84 -4.75 8.18
C LYS A 39 -10.06 -6.17 8.73
N GLN A 40 -10.09 -7.17 7.85
CA GLN A 40 -10.25 -8.57 8.24
C GLN A 40 -9.05 -9.16 9.02
N MET A 41 -7.88 -8.52 8.92
CA MET A 41 -6.67 -8.93 9.65
C MET A 41 -6.60 -8.40 11.08
N LEU A 42 -7.43 -7.41 11.42
CA LEU A 42 -7.36 -6.70 12.68
C LEU A 42 -8.49 -7.17 13.61
N ASP A 43 -8.13 -7.46 14.87
CA ASP A 43 -9.07 -7.89 15.88
C ASP A 43 -9.93 -6.74 16.43
N ARG A 44 -9.43 -5.50 16.32
CA ARG A 44 -10.09 -4.26 16.75
C ARG A 44 -9.80 -3.12 15.78
N GLU A 45 -10.68 -2.14 15.76
CA GLU A 45 -10.47 -0.94 14.96
C GLU A 45 -9.31 -0.11 15.56
N PRO A 46 -8.29 0.27 14.76
CA PRO A 46 -7.19 1.12 15.19
C PRO A 46 -7.70 2.53 15.46
N ALA A 47 -7.20 3.20 16.51
CA ALA A 47 -7.59 4.59 16.78
C ALA A 47 -6.96 5.56 15.78
N ARG A 48 -5.70 5.30 15.34
CA ARG A 48 -4.97 6.16 14.40
C ARG A 48 -4.36 5.33 13.27
N ILE A 49 -4.62 5.75 12.03
CA ILE A 49 -4.15 5.09 10.81
C ILE A 49 -3.33 6.08 9.99
N LEU A 50 -2.15 5.66 9.56
CA LEU A 50 -1.36 6.34 8.53
C LEU A 50 -1.40 5.52 7.24
N GLU A 51 -1.76 6.15 6.13
CA GLU A 51 -1.39 5.65 4.81
C GLU A 51 -0.04 6.25 4.42
N TYR A 52 1.00 5.42 4.45
CA TYR A 52 2.36 5.79 4.07
C TYR A 52 2.56 5.61 2.56
N GLY A 53 2.96 6.67 1.87
CA GLY A 53 2.99 6.71 0.39
C GLY A 53 1.57 6.73 -0.19
N CYS A 54 0.74 7.67 0.26
CA CYS A 54 -0.68 7.70 -0.07
C CYS A 54 -0.98 8.15 -1.51
N GLY A 55 0.02 8.73 -2.22
CA GLY A 55 -0.16 9.32 -3.53
C GLY A 55 -1.31 10.33 -3.53
N ILE A 56 -2.23 10.17 -4.47
CA ILE A 56 -3.43 11.03 -4.59
C ILE A 56 -4.57 10.65 -3.63
N GLY A 57 -4.32 9.81 -2.60
CA GLY A 57 -5.29 9.50 -1.54
C GLY A 57 -6.38 8.49 -1.90
N ARG A 58 -6.18 7.62 -2.89
CA ARG A 58 -7.21 6.66 -3.36
C ARG A 58 -7.65 5.65 -2.29
N ASN A 59 -6.73 5.15 -1.46
CA ASN A 59 -7.08 4.22 -0.40
C ASN A 59 -7.69 4.95 0.81
N ILE A 60 -7.36 6.23 1.02
CA ILE A 60 -7.90 7.08 2.10
C ILE A 60 -9.43 7.07 2.11
N THR A 61 -10.06 7.25 0.94
CA THR A 61 -11.52 7.19 0.80
C THR A 61 -12.11 5.90 1.38
N PHE A 62 -11.46 4.75 1.15
CA PHE A 62 -11.91 3.47 1.68
C PHE A 62 -11.49 3.24 3.13
N LEU A 63 -10.35 3.78 3.56
CA LEU A 63 -9.98 3.79 4.98
C LEU A 63 -11.06 4.53 5.79
N GLN A 64 -11.49 5.73 5.36
CA GLN A 64 -12.60 6.46 6.00
C GLN A 64 -13.92 5.67 5.99
N GLN A 65 -14.22 4.98 4.89
CA GLN A 65 -15.45 4.20 4.77
C GLN A 65 -15.51 3.03 5.74
N TYR A 66 -14.38 2.33 5.94
CA TYR A 66 -14.34 1.07 6.68
C TYR A 66 -13.82 1.19 8.10
N PHE A 67 -13.09 2.25 8.44
CA PHE A 67 -12.56 2.56 9.77
C PHE A 67 -13.15 3.88 10.28
N LYS A 68 -14.44 3.83 10.62
CA LYS A 68 -15.26 5.03 10.87
C LYS A 68 -14.89 5.78 12.14
N THR A 69 -14.26 5.11 13.11
CA THR A 69 -13.87 5.69 14.40
C THR A 69 -12.40 6.06 14.45
N SER A 70 -11.66 5.80 13.37
CA SER A 70 -10.22 6.03 13.29
C SER A 70 -9.92 7.46 12.81
N GLU A 71 -8.92 8.08 13.43
CA GLU A 71 -8.22 9.24 12.86
C GLU A 71 -7.32 8.75 11.72
N ILE A 72 -7.54 9.24 10.51
CA ILE A 72 -6.81 8.83 9.31
C ILE A 72 -5.94 9.97 8.83
N CYS A 73 -4.69 9.65 8.50
CA CYS A 73 -3.73 10.58 7.92
C CYS A 73 -3.07 9.96 6.70
N GLY A 74 -2.50 10.79 5.84
CA GLY A 74 -1.71 10.34 4.69
C GLY A 74 -0.37 11.06 4.60
N SER A 75 0.65 10.38 4.08
CA SER A 75 1.94 11.00 3.76
C SER A 75 2.45 10.51 2.42
N ASP A 76 3.13 11.38 1.70
CA ASP A 76 3.76 11.07 0.40
C ASP A 76 4.98 11.96 0.16
N ILE A 77 5.86 11.57 -0.76
CA ILE A 77 7.02 12.37 -1.18
C ILE A 77 6.67 13.40 -2.26
N SER A 78 5.51 13.28 -2.92
CA SER A 78 5.07 14.14 -4.02
C SER A 78 4.11 15.23 -3.52
N PRO A 79 4.53 16.50 -3.45
CA PRO A 79 3.65 17.61 -3.08
C PRO A 79 2.42 17.72 -3.96
N LYS A 80 2.56 17.52 -5.28
CA LYS A 80 1.43 17.59 -6.21
C LYS A 80 0.43 16.46 -5.99
N SER A 81 0.91 15.25 -5.71
CA SER A 81 0.02 14.14 -5.33
C SER A 81 -0.76 14.47 -4.07
N LEU A 82 -0.09 15.07 -3.07
CA LEU A 82 -0.74 15.50 -1.83
C LEU A 82 -1.78 16.62 -2.05
N ASP A 83 -1.58 17.51 -3.01
CA ASP A 83 -2.57 18.54 -3.35
C ASP A 83 -3.86 17.93 -3.92
N VAL A 84 -3.72 16.91 -4.77
CA VAL A 84 -4.86 16.12 -5.24
C VAL A 84 -5.51 15.35 -4.09
N ALA A 85 -4.70 14.70 -3.23
CA ALA A 85 -5.21 13.96 -2.09
C ALA A 85 -6.04 14.83 -1.14
N ARG A 86 -5.60 16.07 -0.86
CA ARG A 86 -6.34 17.08 -0.04
C ARG A 86 -7.66 17.47 -0.69
N THR A 87 -7.67 17.62 -2.02
CA THR A 87 -8.87 17.97 -2.76
C THR A 87 -9.91 16.84 -2.76
N GLU A 88 -9.45 15.61 -2.98
CA GLU A 88 -10.31 14.42 -3.07
C GLU A 88 -10.78 13.91 -1.70
N ASN A 89 -10.04 14.23 -0.61
CA ASN A 89 -10.32 13.76 0.75
C ASN A 89 -10.33 14.94 1.75
N PRO A 90 -11.33 15.83 1.68
CA PRO A 90 -11.39 17.00 2.56
C PRO A 90 -11.47 16.60 4.03
N GLY A 91 -10.74 17.32 4.89
CA GLY A 91 -10.68 17.06 6.33
C GLY A 91 -9.65 16.04 6.78
N ILE A 92 -8.95 15.39 5.86
CA ILE A 92 -7.81 14.50 6.17
C ILE A 92 -6.52 15.32 6.26
N TYR A 93 -5.69 15.01 7.24
CA TYR A 93 -4.38 15.60 7.39
C TYR A 93 -3.35 14.87 6.52
N PHE A 94 -2.69 15.64 5.64
CA PHE A 94 -1.64 15.14 4.74
C PHE A 94 -0.35 15.93 4.92
N TRP A 95 0.80 15.25 4.88
CA TRP A 95 2.11 15.89 4.95
C TRP A 95 3.10 15.25 3.97
N GLU A 96 4.11 16.03 3.62
CA GLU A 96 5.23 15.56 2.80
C GLU A 96 6.23 14.75 3.65
N GLU A 97 6.68 13.61 3.14
CA GLU A 97 7.73 12.81 3.79
C GLU A 97 9.05 13.59 3.83
N GLY A 98 9.67 13.60 4.99
CA GLY A 98 10.87 14.42 5.26
C GLY A 98 10.57 15.73 5.98
N ASP A 99 9.32 16.13 6.17
CA ASP A 99 8.96 17.25 7.02
C ASP A 99 9.10 16.86 8.50
N VAL A 100 10.06 17.48 9.19
CA VAL A 100 10.42 17.19 10.59
C VAL A 100 9.25 17.41 11.57
N ALA A 101 8.30 18.27 11.23
CA ALA A 101 7.12 18.54 12.06
C ALA A 101 6.16 17.34 12.13
N SER A 102 6.20 16.44 11.16
CA SER A 102 5.30 15.29 11.03
C SER A 102 5.77 14.02 11.73
N GLU A 103 7.02 13.96 12.19
CA GLU A 103 7.66 12.74 12.69
C GLU A 103 7.14 12.19 14.03
N ARG A 104 6.31 12.94 14.76
CA ARG A 104 5.93 12.62 16.15
C ARG A 104 4.60 11.90 16.34
N SER A 105 4.04 11.35 15.29
CA SER A 105 2.73 10.70 15.39
C SER A 105 2.87 9.19 15.63
N GLU A 106 2.31 8.71 16.73
CA GLU A 106 2.23 7.28 17.03
C GLU A 106 0.94 6.70 16.43
N PHE A 107 1.07 5.72 15.55
CA PHE A 107 -0.03 5.06 14.84
C PHE A 107 -0.29 3.66 15.35
N ASP A 108 -1.55 3.28 15.42
CA ASP A 108 -1.97 1.91 15.72
C ASP A 108 -1.86 1.03 14.47
N LEU A 109 -2.06 1.62 13.27
CA LEU A 109 -1.91 0.98 11.98
C LEU A 109 -1.16 1.89 11.01
N ILE A 110 -0.14 1.34 10.33
CA ILE A 110 0.43 1.94 9.13
C ILE A 110 0.07 1.05 7.94
N PHE A 111 -0.66 1.64 6.99
CA PHE A 111 -1.07 1.00 5.75
C PHE A 111 -0.14 1.45 4.63
N VAL A 112 0.49 0.51 3.92
CA VAL A 112 1.46 0.76 2.85
C VAL A 112 1.04 -0.04 1.62
N ALA A 113 0.78 0.62 0.50
CA ALA A 113 0.25 -0.06 -0.66
C ALA A 113 0.94 0.38 -1.96
N GLY A 114 1.85 -0.45 -2.46
CA GLY A 114 2.55 -0.20 -3.72
C GLY A 114 3.62 0.90 -3.58
N VAL A 115 4.42 0.85 -2.52
CA VAL A 115 5.43 1.89 -2.21
C VAL A 115 6.85 1.37 -2.31
N PHE A 116 7.13 0.19 -1.73
CA PHE A 116 8.50 -0.31 -1.61
C PHE A 116 9.18 -0.56 -2.96
N HIS A 117 8.42 -0.91 -3.99
CA HIS A 117 8.99 -1.13 -5.32
C HIS A 117 9.48 0.15 -6.01
N HIS A 118 9.01 1.34 -5.58
CA HIS A 118 9.50 2.64 -6.02
C HIS A 118 10.72 3.13 -5.21
N ILE A 119 10.98 2.51 -4.06
CA ILE A 119 12.11 2.88 -3.20
C ILE A 119 13.37 2.15 -3.68
N PRO A 120 14.48 2.87 -3.93
CA PRO A 120 15.75 2.25 -4.27
C PRO A 120 16.12 1.18 -3.22
N PRO A 121 16.63 0.00 -3.62
CA PRO A 121 16.91 -1.10 -2.69
C PRO A 121 17.74 -0.69 -1.47
N GLY A 122 18.71 0.22 -1.65
CA GLY A 122 19.56 0.71 -0.55
C GLY A 122 18.83 1.61 0.46
N GLU A 123 17.69 2.21 0.10
CA GLU A 123 16.90 3.11 0.96
C GLU A 123 15.77 2.38 1.71
N ARG A 124 15.36 1.17 1.26
CA ARG A 124 14.29 0.36 1.87
C ARG A 124 14.50 0.09 3.36
N PRO A 125 15.73 -0.21 3.86
CA PRO A 125 15.95 -0.36 5.30
C PRO A 125 15.66 0.90 6.10
N GLY A 126 15.97 2.09 5.55
CA GLY A 126 15.64 3.39 6.16
C GLY A 126 14.13 3.59 6.27
N THR A 127 13.39 3.28 5.20
CA THR A 127 11.92 3.34 5.18
C THR A 127 11.31 2.41 6.23
N ALA A 128 11.80 1.16 6.34
CA ALA A 128 11.30 0.24 7.36
C ALA A 128 11.55 0.74 8.79
N LYS A 129 12.70 1.37 9.06
CA LYS A 129 13.00 2.01 10.35
C LYS A 129 12.09 3.21 10.62
N ASN A 130 11.79 4.01 9.60
CA ASN A 130 10.85 5.14 9.71
C ASN A 130 9.44 4.62 10.08
N ILE A 131 8.94 3.59 9.40
CA ILE A 131 7.68 2.93 9.72
C ILE A 131 7.69 2.42 11.18
N TYR A 132 8.76 1.75 11.61
CA TYR A 132 8.89 1.28 12.99
C TYR A 132 8.82 2.42 14.00
N SER A 133 9.52 3.53 13.76
CA SER A 133 9.56 4.68 14.70
C SER A 133 8.17 5.28 14.92
N ARG A 134 7.33 5.32 13.88
CA ARG A 134 5.98 5.90 13.90
C ARG A 134 4.90 4.98 14.48
N LEU A 135 5.16 3.69 14.61
CA LEU A 135 4.22 2.77 15.24
C LEU A 135 4.24 2.87 16.74
N LYS A 136 3.06 2.82 17.36
CA LYS A 136 2.90 2.54 18.80
C LYS A 136 3.39 1.14 19.14
N LYS A 137 3.76 0.91 20.38
CA LYS A 137 3.88 -0.44 20.91
C LYS A 137 2.55 -1.21 20.74
N GLY A 138 2.60 -2.40 20.19
CA GLY A 138 1.42 -3.19 19.80
C GLY A 138 0.78 -2.74 18.48
N GLY A 139 1.24 -1.66 17.87
CA GLY A 139 0.78 -1.22 16.54
C GLY A 139 1.28 -2.12 15.43
N SER A 140 0.58 -2.14 14.31
CA SER A 140 0.91 -2.99 13.16
C SER A 140 1.12 -2.21 11.88
N VAL A 141 1.98 -2.75 11.01
CA VAL A 141 2.09 -2.35 9.61
C VAL A 141 1.54 -3.44 8.70
N VAL A 142 0.83 -3.04 7.65
CA VAL A 142 0.41 -3.94 6.56
C VAL A 142 0.95 -3.38 5.25
N VAL A 143 1.82 -4.13 4.61
CA VAL A 143 2.46 -3.76 3.33
C VAL A 143 1.88 -4.61 2.22
N PHE A 144 1.33 -3.98 1.19
CA PHE A 144 0.88 -4.62 -0.05
C PHE A 144 1.84 -4.30 -1.18
N GLU A 145 2.28 -5.32 -1.92
CA GLU A 145 3.19 -5.18 -3.03
C GLU A 145 2.84 -6.08 -4.21
N HIS A 146 3.36 -5.72 -5.38
CA HIS A 146 3.26 -6.51 -6.60
C HIS A 146 4.05 -7.81 -6.48
N ASN A 147 3.45 -8.92 -6.95
CA ASN A 147 4.14 -10.20 -6.92
C ASN A 147 5.15 -10.32 -8.09
N PRO A 148 6.47 -10.36 -7.82
CA PRO A 148 7.49 -10.45 -8.86
C PRO A 148 7.52 -11.79 -9.60
N VAL A 149 6.88 -12.83 -9.04
CA VAL A 149 6.84 -14.17 -9.65
C VAL A 149 5.68 -14.31 -10.64
N ASN A 150 4.60 -13.53 -10.47
CA ASN A 150 3.44 -13.59 -11.35
C ASN A 150 3.74 -12.93 -12.71
N PRO A 151 3.69 -13.67 -13.85
CA PRO A 151 4.07 -13.14 -15.16
C PRO A 151 3.09 -12.04 -15.65
N ILE A 152 1.82 -12.12 -15.30
CA ILE A 152 0.82 -11.10 -15.67
C ILE A 152 1.13 -9.81 -14.94
N THR A 153 1.40 -9.87 -13.63
CA THR A 153 1.78 -8.71 -12.82
C THR A 153 3.05 -8.06 -13.37
N ARG A 154 4.09 -8.85 -13.65
CA ARG A 154 5.33 -8.34 -14.24
C ARG A 154 5.08 -7.59 -15.55
N ARG A 155 4.25 -8.15 -16.44
CA ARG A 155 3.91 -7.50 -17.71
C ARG A 155 3.13 -6.20 -17.50
N LEU A 156 2.20 -6.17 -16.54
CA LEU A 156 1.42 -4.96 -16.22
C LEU A 156 2.33 -3.86 -15.68
N VAL A 157 3.20 -4.18 -14.72
CA VAL A 157 4.18 -3.25 -14.16
C VAL A 157 5.12 -2.74 -15.23
N SER A 158 5.78 -3.61 -16.01
CA SER A 158 6.73 -3.19 -17.06
C SER A 158 6.10 -2.36 -18.19
N SER A 159 4.78 -2.37 -18.32
CA SER A 159 4.05 -1.53 -19.25
C SER A 159 3.53 -0.23 -18.63
N CYS A 160 3.73 -0.02 -17.33
CA CYS A 160 3.23 1.14 -16.60
C CYS A 160 4.29 2.23 -16.53
N ILE A 161 3.98 3.42 -17.00
CA ILE A 161 4.91 4.56 -16.98
C ILE A 161 5.26 4.98 -15.55
N TYR A 162 4.35 4.78 -14.59
CA TYR A 162 4.61 5.02 -13.16
C TYR A 162 5.57 4.03 -12.53
N ASP A 163 5.68 2.85 -13.12
CA ASP A 163 6.47 1.74 -12.61
C ASP A 163 7.75 1.55 -13.45
N GLU A 164 8.13 2.56 -14.27
CA GLU A 164 9.30 2.47 -15.16
C GLU A 164 10.60 2.23 -14.38
N ASP A 165 10.72 2.83 -13.19
CA ASP A 165 11.86 2.65 -12.28
C ASP A 165 11.58 1.60 -11.19
N ALA A 166 10.43 0.93 -11.22
CA ALA A 166 10.03 0.00 -10.18
C ALA A 166 10.95 -1.22 -10.10
N VAL A 167 11.48 -1.47 -8.94
CA VAL A 167 12.23 -2.68 -8.61
C VAL A 167 11.36 -3.58 -7.73
N LEU A 168 10.64 -4.50 -8.37
CA LEU A 168 9.76 -5.43 -7.66
C LEU A 168 10.54 -6.27 -6.65
N LEU A 169 9.94 -6.49 -5.47
CA LEU A 169 10.56 -7.22 -4.38
C LEU A 169 9.68 -8.41 -3.95
N ALA A 170 10.34 -9.48 -3.51
CA ALA A 170 9.65 -10.67 -3.03
C ALA A 170 9.17 -10.48 -1.58
N PRO A 171 8.14 -11.24 -1.10
CA PRO A 171 7.68 -11.16 0.29
C PRO A 171 8.79 -11.34 1.32
N ARG A 172 9.77 -12.21 1.03
CA ARG A 172 10.93 -12.45 1.90
C ARG A 172 11.78 -11.19 2.09
N GLU A 173 11.88 -10.33 1.10
CA GLU A 173 12.67 -9.10 1.16
C GLU A 173 11.96 -8.05 2.00
N VAL A 174 10.63 -7.84 1.81
CA VAL A 174 9.83 -6.98 2.69
C VAL A 174 9.91 -7.45 4.13
N ARG A 175 9.74 -8.75 4.37
CA ARG A 175 9.86 -9.33 5.71
C ARG A 175 11.23 -9.04 6.33
N HIS A 176 12.30 -9.27 5.57
CA HIS A 176 13.66 -9.01 6.04
C HIS A 176 13.85 -7.56 6.47
N HIS A 177 13.40 -6.57 5.67
CA HIS A 177 13.52 -5.16 6.03
C HIS A 177 12.71 -4.82 7.28
N LEU A 178 11.49 -5.33 7.42
CA LEU A 178 10.65 -5.11 8.60
C LEU A 178 11.26 -5.74 9.86
N GLU A 179 11.78 -6.97 9.76
CA GLU A 179 12.45 -7.67 10.87
C GLU A 179 13.74 -6.97 11.29
N GLN A 180 14.56 -6.48 10.35
CA GLN A 180 15.76 -5.70 10.64
C GLN A 180 15.44 -4.34 11.28
N ALA A 181 14.27 -3.79 11.03
CA ALA A 181 13.80 -2.58 11.72
C ALA A 181 13.30 -2.83 13.16
N GLY A 182 13.17 -4.10 13.58
CA GLY A 182 12.70 -4.48 14.93
C GLY A 182 11.23 -4.88 14.98
N LEU A 183 10.55 -5.03 13.84
CA LEU A 183 9.17 -5.49 13.76
C LEU A 183 9.09 -7.03 13.78
N CYS A 184 8.07 -7.56 14.45
CA CYS A 184 7.75 -8.99 14.42
C CYS A 184 6.80 -9.28 13.27
N VAL A 185 7.27 -9.98 12.24
CA VAL A 185 6.40 -10.39 11.11
C VAL A 185 5.45 -11.50 11.56
N VAL A 186 4.16 -11.20 11.54
CA VAL A 186 3.09 -12.12 11.99
C VAL A 186 2.66 -13.06 10.86
N LYS A 187 2.46 -12.49 9.65
CA LYS A 187 1.94 -13.25 8.51
C LYS A 187 2.26 -12.56 7.20
N HIS A 188 2.40 -13.35 6.15
CA HIS A 188 2.33 -12.89 4.77
C HIS A 188 1.42 -13.83 3.96
N SER A 189 0.88 -13.34 2.85
CA SER A 189 0.02 -14.15 1.99
C SER A 189 -0.02 -13.54 0.59
N TYR A 190 -0.11 -14.39 -0.42
CA TYR A 190 -0.44 -13.96 -1.77
C TYR A 190 -1.93 -13.70 -1.90
N THR A 191 -2.30 -12.81 -2.81
CA THR A 191 -3.69 -12.36 -3.01
C THR A 191 -3.93 -11.92 -4.45
N LEU A 192 -5.18 -11.61 -4.81
CA LEU A 192 -5.58 -11.29 -6.18
C LEU A 192 -5.30 -12.44 -7.16
N PHE A 193 -5.79 -13.63 -6.82
CA PHE A 193 -5.72 -14.80 -7.70
C PHE A 193 -6.74 -14.75 -8.82
N PHE A 194 -7.89 -14.13 -8.57
CA PHE A 194 -9.01 -14.08 -9.50
C PHE A 194 -9.33 -12.64 -9.91
N PRO A 195 -9.53 -12.37 -11.21
CA PRO A 195 -10.03 -11.08 -11.65
C PRO A 195 -11.46 -10.86 -11.11
N PRO A 196 -11.94 -9.61 -11.00
CA PRO A 196 -13.29 -9.31 -10.50
C PRO A 196 -14.43 -10.04 -11.20
N SER A 197 -14.28 -10.37 -12.48
CA SER A 197 -15.25 -11.19 -13.23
C SER A 197 -15.45 -12.60 -12.65
N LEU A 198 -14.45 -13.11 -11.92
CA LEU A 198 -14.49 -14.40 -11.23
C LEU A 198 -14.75 -14.24 -9.72
N TRP A 199 -15.51 -13.23 -9.34
CA TRP A 199 -15.81 -12.92 -7.92
C TRP A 199 -16.34 -14.12 -7.13
N MET A 200 -17.04 -15.03 -7.77
CA MET A 200 -17.56 -16.27 -7.18
C MET A 200 -16.46 -17.20 -6.64
N LEU A 201 -15.22 -17.09 -7.18
CA LEU A 201 -14.08 -17.91 -6.74
C LEU A 201 -13.26 -17.25 -5.62
N ARG A 202 -13.59 -16.03 -5.22
CA ARG A 202 -12.81 -15.27 -4.22
C ARG A 202 -12.76 -15.92 -2.84
N TRP A 203 -13.77 -16.72 -2.50
CA TRP A 203 -13.74 -17.48 -1.24
C TRP A 203 -12.58 -18.49 -1.16
N LEU A 204 -12.04 -18.90 -2.31
CA LEU A 204 -10.85 -19.75 -2.41
C LEU A 204 -9.56 -18.99 -2.08
N GLU A 205 -9.51 -17.67 -2.24
CA GLU A 205 -8.28 -16.88 -2.07
C GLU A 205 -7.67 -17.07 -0.68
N GLY A 206 -8.50 -17.16 0.37
CA GLY A 206 -8.01 -17.42 1.71
C GLY A 206 -7.27 -18.76 1.89
N ARG A 207 -7.57 -19.75 1.04
CA ARG A 207 -6.90 -21.06 1.02
C ARG A 207 -5.69 -21.10 0.10
N LEU A 208 -5.61 -20.20 -0.86
CA LEU A 208 -4.53 -20.14 -1.85
C LEU A 208 -3.38 -19.21 -1.43
N GLY A 209 -3.49 -18.52 -0.31
CA GLY A 209 -2.54 -17.49 0.11
C GLY A 209 -1.09 -17.93 0.28
N TRP A 210 -0.82 -19.23 0.34
CA TRP A 210 0.52 -19.82 0.35
C TRP A 210 1.13 -19.96 -1.05
N LEU A 211 0.28 -19.96 -2.10
CA LEU A 211 0.69 -20.21 -3.48
C LEU A 211 1.19 -18.91 -4.14
N PRO A 212 2.43 -18.86 -4.70
CA PRO A 212 3.01 -17.63 -5.23
C PRO A 212 2.49 -17.26 -6.64
N LEU A 213 1.20 -17.44 -6.89
CA LEU A 213 0.54 -17.16 -8.17
C LEU A 213 -0.41 -15.96 -8.10
N GLY A 214 -0.71 -15.42 -6.92
CA GLY A 214 -1.50 -14.21 -6.78
C GLY A 214 -0.85 -13.01 -7.46
N GLY A 215 -1.63 -12.04 -7.93
CA GLY A 215 -1.13 -10.83 -8.59
C GLY A 215 -0.38 -9.91 -7.64
N GLN A 216 -0.73 -9.93 -6.36
CA GLN A 216 -0.10 -9.18 -5.27
C GLN A 216 0.16 -10.09 -4.08
N TYR A 217 0.87 -9.57 -3.11
CA TYR A 217 1.00 -10.15 -1.78
C TYR A 217 0.92 -9.06 -0.71
N TRP A 218 0.74 -9.49 0.52
CA TRP A 218 0.82 -8.62 1.68
C TRP A 218 1.69 -9.24 2.78
N VAL A 219 2.27 -8.35 3.59
CA VAL A 219 3.03 -8.70 4.79
C VAL A 219 2.48 -7.88 5.95
N ARG A 220 2.12 -8.53 7.06
CA ARG A 220 1.75 -7.88 8.32
C ARG A 220 2.84 -8.09 9.35
N ALA A 221 3.26 -7.00 10.01
CA ALA A 221 4.19 -7.04 11.12
C ALA A 221 3.68 -6.16 12.27
N ILE A 222 4.15 -6.43 13.50
CA ILE A 222 3.75 -5.75 14.74
C ILE A 222 5.00 -5.23 15.46
N LYS A 223 4.90 -4.05 16.05
CA LYS A 223 5.89 -3.50 16.98
C LYS A 223 5.65 -4.09 18.37
N ALA A 224 6.55 -4.96 18.84
CA ALA A 224 6.47 -5.60 20.14
C ALA A 224 6.66 -4.64 21.32
#